data_329d58cf8c5c03f26162f6f2b3555e5a
#
_entry.id   329d58cf8c5c03f26162f6f2b3555e5a
#
_cell.length_a   1.000
_cell.length_b   1.000
_cell.length_c   1.000
_cell.angle_alpha   90.00
_cell.angle_beta   90.00
_cell.angle_gamma   90.00
#
_symmetry.space_group_name_H-M   'P 1'
#
loop_
_entity.id
_entity.type
_entity.pdbx_description
1 polymer ?
#
loop_
_entity_poly.entity_id
_entity_poly.type
_entity_poly.pdbx_seq_one_letter_code
_entity_poly.pdbx_strand_id
1 'polypeptide(L)'
;MKKFGGLLLFLAAFLMCMPAAGMAFDVGPLSIGGAMRVNYIIGDYTPELDRSSRAQDDGGAFALDTARINLDYEQGPFVGKAEYRFYPGYGTNNHDGYHFPHTGWLGYNFDDKSQVQVGLNRVPFGPGPYGVSQSWMFDQHYYVGLSDDMDLGVKYTKPFDNLTVDFAYYFSDEGTHNGSSFSKDSVRYSYDVVDETDDGYEERNQFNIRAIYSMETSGLKTDAGVSLQYGELESNGPQDDGEHYAGSAHAVFAIANFKLAPQITYYKYDVDDDQPLGTDELVQMGAYDFPTLAAAEAYIPAVSLSYYLETPQVDWLKYMIPYIEYSSIVKEESDFNDSEMLVIGSAWANKGWYIYTDLAFSNGNDFVGNEAGWGDNPAPGFSSNRYGENPTDEWEYRFNINFGYYF
;
A
#
# COMPACT_ATOMS: atom_id res chain seq x y z
N MET A 1 27.69 21.43 1.63
CA MET A 1 28.39 20.93 0.42
C MET A 1 29.26 19.69 0.66
N LYS A 2 29.97 19.52 1.81
CA LYS A 2 30.80 18.31 2.05
C LYS A 2 29.98 17.04 2.32
N LYS A 3 28.73 17.13 2.84
CA LYS A 3 27.86 15.97 3.13
C LYS A 3 27.21 15.38 1.87
N PHE A 4 26.92 16.19 0.85
CA PHE A 4 26.38 15.71 -0.44
C PHE A 4 27.40 14.93 -1.28
N GLY A 5 28.69 15.26 -1.18
CA GLY A 5 29.74 14.52 -1.87
C GLY A 5 29.91 13.08 -1.37
N GLY A 6 29.66 12.86 -0.08
CA GLY A 6 29.70 11.51 0.52
C GLY A 6 28.56 10.61 0.07
N LEU A 7 27.35 11.17 -0.09
CA LEU A 7 26.17 10.47 -0.57
C LEU A 7 26.34 10.01 -2.02
N LEU A 8 26.81 10.91 -2.89
CA LEU A 8 27.08 10.59 -4.31
C LEU A 8 28.17 9.53 -4.47
N LEU A 9 29.21 9.57 -3.64
CA LEU A 9 30.28 8.57 -3.64
C LEU A 9 29.79 7.20 -3.12
N PHE A 10 28.95 7.17 -2.10
CA PHE A 10 28.35 5.94 -1.57
C PHE A 10 27.38 5.32 -2.59
N LEU A 11 26.53 6.14 -3.22
CA LEU A 11 25.65 5.72 -4.32
C LEU A 11 26.46 5.14 -5.50
N ALA A 12 27.52 5.80 -5.91
CA ALA A 12 28.38 5.34 -7.00
C ALA A 12 29.12 4.05 -6.62
N ALA A 13 29.59 3.91 -5.38
CA ALA A 13 30.27 2.70 -4.91
C ALA A 13 29.29 1.52 -4.79
N PHE A 14 28.06 1.77 -4.32
CA PHE A 14 27.00 0.76 -4.24
C PHE A 14 26.57 0.26 -5.64
N LEU A 15 26.42 1.17 -6.61
CA LEU A 15 26.11 0.83 -8.00
C LEU A 15 27.23 0.05 -8.71
N MET A 16 28.51 0.27 -8.35
CA MET A 16 29.66 -0.45 -8.92
C MET A 16 29.87 -1.85 -8.33
N CYS A 17 29.32 -2.13 -7.15
CA CYS A 17 29.45 -3.42 -6.48
C CYS A 17 28.30 -4.39 -6.78
N MET A 18 27.32 -3.99 -7.63
CA MET A 18 26.21 -4.89 -7.98
C MET A 18 26.69 -6.04 -8.88
N PRO A 19 26.55 -7.31 -8.45
CA PRO A 19 26.83 -8.46 -9.32
C PRO A 19 25.88 -8.44 -10.52
N ALA A 20 26.33 -9.07 -11.61
CA ALA A 20 25.50 -9.28 -12.80
C ALA A 20 24.16 -9.90 -12.41
N ALA A 21 23.06 -9.27 -12.86
CA ALA A 21 21.65 -9.61 -12.65
C ALA A 21 21.42 -10.83 -11.76
N GLY A 22 20.97 -10.58 -10.53
CA GLY A 22 20.38 -11.65 -9.72
C GLY A 22 19.23 -12.24 -10.53
N MET A 23 19.28 -13.52 -10.75
CA MET A 23 18.20 -14.26 -11.41
C MET A 23 17.50 -15.06 -10.35
N ALA A 24 16.16 -15.13 -10.41
CA ALA A 24 15.41 -16.10 -9.62
C ALA A 24 16.02 -17.50 -9.83
N PHE A 25 16.02 -18.28 -8.78
CA PHE A 25 16.56 -19.64 -8.80
C PHE A 25 15.44 -20.63 -9.04
N ASP A 26 15.49 -21.35 -10.18
CA ASP A 26 14.46 -22.31 -10.57
C ASP A 26 14.78 -23.71 -10.04
N VAL A 27 13.77 -24.34 -9.38
CA VAL A 27 13.79 -25.73 -8.92
C VAL A 27 12.55 -26.44 -9.47
N GLY A 28 12.69 -27.01 -10.67
CA GLY A 28 11.56 -27.63 -11.36
C GLY A 28 10.48 -26.57 -11.66
N PRO A 29 9.23 -26.75 -11.16
CA PRO A 29 8.13 -25.81 -11.39
C PRO A 29 8.17 -24.60 -10.44
N LEU A 30 9.13 -24.51 -9.53
CA LEU A 30 9.23 -23.45 -8.52
C LEU A 30 10.34 -22.48 -8.88
N SER A 31 10.03 -21.19 -8.94
CA SER A 31 10.97 -20.10 -9.05
C SER A 31 11.10 -19.39 -7.71
N ILE A 32 12.33 -19.25 -7.21
CA ILE A 32 12.65 -18.62 -5.94
C ILE A 32 13.38 -17.33 -6.20
N GLY A 33 12.80 -16.23 -5.74
CA GLY A 33 13.37 -14.90 -5.88
C GLY A 33 13.28 -14.12 -4.57
N GLY A 34 13.52 -12.83 -4.66
CA GLY A 34 13.40 -11.96 -3.50
C GLY A 34 13.72 -10.52 -3.82
N ALA A 35 13.74 -9.71 -2.76
CA ALA A 35 14.19 -8.35 -2.86
C ALA A 35 14.82 -7.88 -1.55
N MET A 36 15.68 -6.88 -1.67
CA MET A 36 16.18 -6.09 -0.54
C MET A 36 16.02 -4.62 -0.89
N ARG A 37 15.47 -3.83 0.03
CA ARG A 37 15.25 -2.41 -0.15
C ARG A 37 15.86 -1.60 0.99
N VAL A 38 16.40 -0.44 0.65
CA VAL A 38 16.98 0.52 1.58
C VAL A 38 16.40 1.90 1.30
N ASN A 39 15.98 2.60 2.34
CA ASN A 39 15.50 3.97 2.26
C ASN A 39 16.56 4.96 2.71
N TYR A 40 16.57 6.13 2.06
CA TYR A 40 17.11 7.37 2.57
C TYR A 40 15.96 8.36 2.68
N ILE A 41 15.76 8.94 3.86
CA ILE A 41 14.59 9.74 4.21
C ILE A 41 15.04 11.06 4.82
N ILE A 42 14.45 12.17 4.37
CA ILE A 42 14.48 13.49 5.02
C ILE A 42 13.05 14.03 5.04
N GLY A 43 12.60 14.58 6.15
CA GLY A 43 11.26 15.19 6.23
C GLY A 43 11.04 15.98 7.50
N ASP A 44 9.85 16.50 7.65
CA ASP A 44 9.37 17.20 8.83
C ASP A 44 8.95 16.18 9.88
N TYR A 45 9.88 15.84 10.76
CA TYR A 45 9.66 14.94 11.86
C TYR A 45 10.29 15.53 13.11
N THR A 46 9.61 15.46 14.24
CA THR A 46 10.18 15.88 15.50
C THR A 46 11.06 14.80 16.12
N PRO A 47 12.14 15.14 16.85
CA PRO A 47 13.00 14.17 17.52
C PRO A 47 12.27 13.28 18.52
N GLU A 48 11.17 13.76 19.06
CA GLU A 48 10.33 13.03 20.03
C GLU A 48 9.58 11.88 19.38
N LEU A 49 9.42 11.92 18.06
CA LEU A 49 8.68 10.98 17.24
C LEU A 49 9.55 10.06 16.39
N ASP A 50 10.82 9.92 16.75
CA ASP A 50 11.84 9.05 16.16
C ASP A 50 11.40 7.59 15.94
N ARG A 51 10.16 7.27 16.28
CA ARG A 51 9.65 5.89 16.35
C ARG A 51 8.95 5.41 15.07
N SER A 52 8.30 6.28 14.32
CA SER A 52 7.38 5.81 13.28
C SER A 52 7.95 5.83 11.86
N SER A 53 8.74 6.84 11.52
CA SER A 53 9.08 7.08 10.12
C SER A 53 10.51 6.80 9.74
N ARG A 54 11.36 6.50 10.71
CA ARG A 54 12.79 6.25 10.48
C ARG A 54 13.54 7.49 9.93
N ALA A 55 12.93 8.67 10.02
CA ALA A 55 13.56 9.92 9.64
C ALA A 55 14.19 10.59 10.86
N GLN A 56 15.27 11.34 10.64
CA GLN A 56 15.96 12.14 11.64
C GLN A 56 16.08 13.57 11.14
N ASP A 57 15.99 14.55 12.04
CA ASP A 57 15.97 15.97 11.72
C ASP A 57 17.19 16.47 10.95
N ASP A 58 18.38 16.11 11.37
CA ASP A 58 19.61 16.70 10.87
C ASP A 58 20.28 15.88 9.77
N GLY A 59 19.81 16.02 8.53
CA GLY A 59 20.49 15.49 7.35
C GLY A 59 20.05 14.11 6.89
N GLY A 60 18.90 13.67 7.36
CA GLY A 60 18.24 12.44 6.91
C GLY A 60 18.78 11.16 7.53
N ALA A 61 18.04 10.08 7.34
CA ALA A 61 18.36 8.74 7.84
C ALA A 61 18.42 7.70 6.74
N PHE A 62 19.36 6.76 6.86
CA PHE A 62 19.36 5.51 6.10
C PHE A 62 18.70 4.41 6.92
N ALA A 63 17.80 3.66 6.32
CA ALA A 63 17.17 2.52 6.95
C ALA A 63 17.09 1.33 5.98
N LEU A 64 17.28 0.12 6.48
CA LEU A 64 16.84 -1.07 5.76
C LEU A 64 15.31 -1.01 5.71
N ASP A 65 14.73 -0.93 4.52
CA ASP A 65 13.29 -0.87 4.36
C ASP A 65 12.68 -2.25 4.56
N THR A 66 12.98 -3.18 3.65
CA THR A 66 12.49 -4.55 3.76
C THR A 66 13.41 -5.55 3.07
N ALA A 67 13.43 -6.77 3.57
CA ALA A 67 13.91 -7.95 2.85
C ALA A 67 12.73 -8.91 2.63
N ARG A 68 12.66 -9.57 1.46
CA ARG A 68 11.58 -10.51 1.16
C ARG A 68 12.03 -11.71 0.36
N ILE A 69 11.30 -12.79 0.52
CA ILE A 69 11.43 -14.03 -0.25
C ILE A 69 10.17 -14.19 -1.09
N ASN A 70 10.33 -14.44 -2.38
CA ASN A 70 9.25 -14.67 -3.33
C ASN A 70 9.33 -16.10 -3.84
N LEU A 71 8.19 -16.76 -3.93
CA LEU A 71 8.01 -18.07 -4.52
C LEU A 71 6.94 -17.98 -5.60
N ASP A 72 7.28 -18.35 -6.82
CA ASP A 72 6.34 -18.48 -7.93
C ASP A 72 6.32 -19.95 -8.37
N TYR A 73 5.13 -20.54 -8.51
CA TYR A 73 4.94 -21.93 -8.89
C TYR A 73 4.12 -22.02 -10.16
N GLU A 74 4.61 -22.79 -11.16
CA GLU A 74 3.90 -23.05 -12.41
C GLU A 74 4.08 -24.50 -12.83
N GLN A 75 2.99 -25.27 -12.91
CA GLN A 75 2.98 -26.63 -13.43
C GLN A 75 1.67 -26.94 -14.17
N GLY A 76 1.72 -26.93 -15.50
CA GLY A 76 0.54 -27.08 -16.33
C GLY A 76 -0.48 -25.96 -16.05
N PRO A 77 -1.74 -26.29 -15.71
CA PRO A 77 -2.72 -25.27 -15.36
C PRO A 77 -2.60 -24.76 -13.92
N PHE A 78 -1.81 -25.42 -13.08
CA PHE A 78 -1.63 -25.03 -11.67
C PHE A 78 -0.59 -23.92 -11.53
N VAL A 79 -0.96 -22.89 -10.80
CA VAL A 79 -0.12 -21.73 -10.51
C VAL A 79 -0.17 -21.43 -9.01
N GLY A 80 0.85 -20.75 -8.51
CA GLY A 80 0.85 -20.31 -7.12
C GLY A 80 1.84 -19.21 -6.88
N LYS A 81 1.62 -18.42 -5.83
CA LYS A 81 2.51 -17.35 -5.42
C LYS A 81 2.58 -17.25 -3.91
N ALA A 82 3.80 -17.04 -3.39
CA ALA A 82 3.98 -16.66 -2.00
C ALA A 82 5.05 -15.57 -1.90
N GLU A 83 4.81 -14.60 -1.02
CA GLU A 83 5.76 -13.56 -0.67
C GLU A 83 5.76 -13.39 0.85
N TYR A 84 6.94 -13.49 1.46
CA TYR A 84 7.15 -13.27 2.88
C TYR A 84 8.09 -12.10 3.08
N ARG A 85 7.70 -11.14 3.92
CA ARG A 85 8.43 -9.90 4.17
C ARG A 85 8.98 -9.81 5.58
N PHE A 86 10.17 -9.22 5.70
CA PHE A 86 10.87 -8.93 6.93
C PHE A 86 11.16 -7.44 6.99
N TYR A 87 10.79 -6.80 8.09
CA TYR A 87 11.03 -5.39 8.36
C TYR A 87 11.88 -5.24 9.62
N PRO A 88 12.84 -4.33 9.65
CA PRO A 88 13.61 -4.06 10.85
C PRO A 88 12.77 -3.26 11.86
N GLY A 89 12.99 -3.46 13.14
CA GLY A 89 12.31 -2.79 14.24
C GLY A 89 12.83 -1.38 14.54
N TYR A 90 13.09 -0.57 13.51
CA TYR A 90 13.52 0.82 13.72
C TYR A 90 12.38 1.66 14.25
N GLY A 91 12.65 2.42 15.31
CA GLY A 91 11.72 3.38 15.85
C GLY A 91 10.54 2.80 16.61
N THR A 92 10.35 1.50 16.63
CA THR A 92 9.41 0.82 17.52
C THR A 92 10.11 0.36 18.80
N ASN A 93 9.37 0.13 19.87
CA ASN A 93 9.93 -0.51 21.07
C ASN A 93 10.28 -1.99 20.83
N ASN A 94 9.96 -2.51 19.66
CA ASN A 94 10.25 -3.87 19.23
C ASN A 94 11.57 -3.90 18.47
N HIS A 95 12.66 -4.14 19.19
CA HIS A 95 13.99 -4.27 18.61
C HIS A 95 14.18 -5.48 17.69
N ASP A 96 13.25 -6.44 17.73
CA ASP A 96 13.32 -7.67 16.95
C ASP A 96 12.76 -7.50 15.52
N GLY A 97 12.14 -6.35 15.23
CA GLY A 97 11.46 -6.10 13.97
C GLY A 97 10.12 -6.83 13.88
N TYR A 98 9.53 -6.82 12.70
CA TYR A 98 8.29 -7.53 12.41
C TYR A 98 8.36 -8.20 11.05
N HIS A 99 7.56 -9.24 10.87
CA HIS A 99 7.54 -10.01 9.64
C HIS A 99 6.19 -10.71 9.46
N PHE A 100 5.77 -10.86 8.23
CA PHE A 100 4.47 -11.44 7.89
C PHE A 100 4.46 -12.01 6.46
N PRO A 101 3.51 -12.92 6.12
CA PRO A 101 3.17 -13.25 4.76
C PRO A 101 2.45 -12.05 4.12
N HIS A 102 2.92 -11.61 2.94
CA HIS A 102 2.22 -10.61 2.14
C HIS A 102 1.25 -11.27 1.15
N THR A 103 1.63 -12.42 0.61
CA THR A 103 0.87 -13.15 -0.40
C THR A 103 1.08 -14.65 -0.19
N GLY A 104 0.02 -15.45 -0.36
CA GLY A 104 0.13 -16.90 -0.22
C GLY A 104 -1.08 -17.63 -0.82
N TRP A 105 -1.09 -17.85 -2.15
CA TRP A 105 -2.22 -18.50 -2.81
C TRP A 105 -1.80 -19.58 -3.80
N LEU A 106 -2.68 -20.53 -4.04
CA LEU A 106 -2.65 -21.48 -5.14
C LEU A 106 -3.79 -21.20 -6.09
N GLY A 107 -3.59 -21.46 -7.39
CA GLY A 107 -4.59 -21.17 -8.41
C GLY A 107 -4.60 -22.17 -9.54
N TYR A 108 -5.62 -22.04 -10.36
CA TYR A 108 -5.84 -22.86 -11.56
C TYR A 108 -6.24 -21.97 -12.73
N ASN A 109 -5.53 -22.13 -13.84
CA ASN A 109 -5.80 -21.47 -15.12
C ASN A 109 -6.68 -22.39 -15.98
N PHE A 110 -7.89 -21.96 -16.32
CA PHE A 110 -8.79 -22.68 -17.22
C PHE A 110 -8.44 -22.43 -18.68
N ASP A 111 -8.90 -23.31 -19.58
CA ASP A 111 -8.65 -23.21 -21.03
C ASP A 111 -9.21 -21.92 -21.65
N ASP A 112 -10.24 -21.33 -21.04
CA ASP A 112 -10.88 -20.09 -21.46
C ASP A 112 -10.19 -18.81 -20.89
N LYS A 113 -8.97 -18.97 -20.38
CA LYS A 113 -8.15 -17.93 -19.76
C LYS A 113 -8.69 -17.38 -18.43
N SER A 114 -9.80 -17.94 -17.90
CA SER A 114 -10.18 -17.60 -16.54
C SER A 114 -9.24 -18.23 -15.52
N GLN A 115 -9.17 -17.66 -14.33
CA GLN A 115 -8.32 -18.13 -13.25
C GLN A 115 -9.09 -18.11 -11.94
N VAL A 116 -8.88 -19.14 -11.12
CA VAL A 116 -9.27 -19.13 -9.70
C VAL A 116 -8.00 -19.08 -8.84
N GLN A 117 -8.03 -18.30 -7.77
CA GLN A 117 -6.99 -18.23 -6.73
C GLN A 117 -7.64 -18.53 -5.39
N VAL A 118 -6.96 -19.30 -4.54
CA VAL A 118 -7.41 -19.65 -3.17
C VAL A 118 -6.25 -19.42 -2.21
N GLY A 119 -6.49 -18.69 -1.14
CA GLY A 119 -5.50 -18.33 -0.13
C GLY A 119 -5.40 -16.82 0.05
N LEU A 120 -4.27 -16.37 0.59
CA LEU A 120 -3.98 -14.96 0.80
C LEU A 120 -3.67 -14.30 -0.54
N ASN A 121 -4.62 -13.56 -1.08
CA ASN A 121 -4.50 -12.93 -2.39
C ASN A 121 -5.09 -11.52 -2.40
N ARG A 122 -4.65 -10.72 -3.39
CA ARG A 122 -5.02 -9.31 -3.47
C ARG A 122 -6.49 -9.12 -3.80
N VAL A 123 -7.13 -8.25 -3.02
CA VAL A 123 -8.50 -7.78 -3.22
C VAL A 123 -8.62 -7.04 -4.56
N PRO A 124 -9.60 -7.39 -5.41
CA PRO A 124 -9.79 -6.75 -6.70
C PRO A 124 -10.56 -5.43 -6.55
N PHE A 125 -9.85 -4.34 -6.29
CA PHE A 125 -10.40 -3.00 -6.16
C PHE A 125 -9.55 -1.96 -6.92
N GLY A 126 -10.17 -0.93 -7.49
CA GLY A 126 -9.51 0.13 -8.23
C GLY A 126 -8.86 -0.31 -9.57
N PRO A 127 -8.04 0.56 -10.18
CA PRO A 127 -7.48 0.35 -11.53
C PRO A 127 -6.36 -0.70 -11.57
N GLY A 128 -5.72 -0.96 -10.46
CA GLY A 128 -4.57 -1.87 -10.40
C GLY A 128 -4.17 -2.21 -8.98
N PRO A 129 -3.05 -2.92 -8.83
CA PRO A 129 -2.60 -3.38 -7.52
C PRO A 129 -2.25 -2.26 -6.53
N TYR A 130 -1.90 -1.08 -7.02
CA TYR A 130 -1.44 0.05 -6.20
C TYR A 130 -2.33 1.28 -6.38
N GLY A 131 -3.64 1.09 -6.64
CA GLY A 131 -4.54 2.18 -6.97
C GLY A 131 -4.08 2.91 -8.23
N VAL A 132 -4.06 4.24 -8.21
CA VAL A 132 -3.55 5.06 -9.32
C VAL A 132 -2.05 5.32 -9.24
N SER A 133 -1.44 5.08 -8.09
CA SER A 133 -0.08 5.51 -7.75
C SER A 133 1.02 4.82 -8.56
N GLN A 134 2.08 5.57 -8.82
CA GLN A 134 3.38 5.12 -9.34
C GLN A 134 4.49 5.30 -8.30
N SER A 135 4.21 6.01 -7.20
CA SER A 135 5.17 6.36 -6.17
C SER A 135 5.39 5.23 -5.16
N TRP A 136 6.45 5.35 -4.35
CA TRP A 136 6.66 4.49 -3.20
C TRP A 136 5.66 4.79 -2.07
N MET A 137 5.09 6.01 -2.06
CA MET A 137 4.18 6.48 -1.02
C MET A 137 2.75 5.96 -1.17
N PHE A 138 2.37 5.35 -2.30
CA PHE A 138 0.99 5.01 -2.67
C PHE A 138 0.08 6.25 -2.83
N ASP A 139 -1.21 6.04 -2.94
CA ASP A 139 -2.25 7.06 -2.80
C ASP A 139 -3.09 6.79 -1.54
N GLN A 140 -4.00 7.69 -1.20
CA GLN A 140 -4.77 7.62 0.04
C GLN A 140 -5.68 6.39 0.16
N HIS A 141 -5.98 5.67 -0.93
CA HIS A 141 -6.74 4.42 -0.87
C HIS A 141 -6.01 3.33 -0.07
N TYR A 142 -4.67 3.30 -0.14
CA TYR A 142 -3.88 2.31 0.59
C TYR A 142 -4.04 2.44 2.11
N TYR A 143 -4.13 3.66 2.61
CA TYR A 143 -4.14 3.95 4.04
C TYR A 143 -5.49 3.72 4.72
N VAL A 144 -6.49 3.32 3.94
CA VAL A 144 -7.85 2.97 4.42
C VAL A 144 -8.34 1.64 3.82
N GLY A 145 -7.42 0.70 3.52
CA GLY A 145 -7.78 -0.67 3.13
C GLY A 145 -8.36 -0.85 1.73
N LEU A 146 -8.16 0.12 0.80
CA LEU A 146 -8.81 0.11 -0.51
C LEU A 146 -7.84 0.01 -1.70
N SER A 147 -6.55 -0.30 -1.45
CA SER A 147 -5.56 -0.57 -2.48
C SER A 147 -4.39 -1.36 -1.91
N ASP A 148 -3.78 -2.24 -2.72
CA ASP A 148 -2.74 -3.21 -2.35
C ASP A 148 -3.09 -4.04 -1.10
N ASP A 149 -4.37 -4.29 -0.97
CA ASP A 149 -5.01 -5.01 0.11
C ASP A 149 -4.95 -6.53 -0.13
N MET A 150 -4.66 -7.33 0.90
CA MET A 150 -4.40 -8.76 0.84
C MET A 150 -5.26 -9.52 1.83
N ASP A 151 -6.25 -10.26 1.35
CA ASP A 151 -7.18 -11.01 2.18
C ASP A 151 -7.15 -12.51 1.94
N LEU A 152 -7.62 -13.27 2.95
CA LEU A 152 -7.72 -14.72 2.93
C LEU A 152 -9.05 -15.16 2.31
N GLY A 153 -9.01 -15.67 1.08
CA GLY A 153 -10.24 -16.07 0.41
C GLY A 153 -10.08 -16.69 -0.96
N VAL A 154 -11.09 -16.50 -1.79
CA VAL A 154 -11.17 -17.04 -3.15
C VAL A 154 -11.45 -15.90 -4.12
N LYS A 155 -10.62 -15.78 -5.15
CA LYS A 155 -10.83 -14.85 -6.26
C LYS A 155 -10.94 -15.59 -7.59
N TYR A 156 -11.92 -15.19 -8.40
CA TYR A 156 -12.12 -15.68 -9.77
C TYR A 156 -12.03 -14.51 -10.74
N THR A 157 -11.12 -14.61 -11.70
CA THR A 157 -10.92 -13.62 -12.76
C THR A 157 -11.40 -14.22 -14.09
N LYS A 158 -12.30 -13.53 -14.79
CA LYS A 158 -12.83 -13.91 -16.10
C LYS A 158 -12.55 -12.83 -17.13
N PRO A 159 -11.60 -13.06 -18.07
CA PRO A 159 -11.46 -12.20 -19.24
C PRO A 159 -12.51 -12.57 -20.31
N PHE A 160 -13.09 -11.53 -20.91
CA PHE A 160 -13.84 -11.52 -22.16
C PHE A 160 -13.01 -10.76 -23.21
N ASP A 161 -13.57 -10.47 -24.39
CA ASP A 161 -12.79 -9.80 -25.45
C ASP A 161 -12.15 -8.47 -24.98
N ASN A 162 -12.99 -7.55 -24.52
CA ASN A 162 -12.57 -6.22 -24.06
C ASN A 162 -12.93 -5.95 -22.59
N LEU A 163 -13.49 -6.92 -21.89
CA LEU A 163 -13.94 -6.78 -20.51
C LEU A 163 -13.26 -7.85 -19.65
N THR A 164 -12.71 -7.44 -18.52
CA THR A 164 -12.26 -8.35 -17.46
C THR A 164 -13.14 -8.14 -16.24
N VAL A 165 -13.63 -9.24 -15.66
CA VAL A 165 -14.44 -9.23 -14.44
C VAL A 165 -13.75 -10.09 -13.39
N ASP A 166 -13.60 -9.53 -12.20
CA ASP A 166 -13.18 -10.23 -11.00
C ASP A 166 -14.35 -10.37 -10.04
N PHE A 167 -14.47 -11.55 -9.44
CA PHE A 167 -15.34 -11.84 -8.31
C PHE A 167 -14.47 -12.40 -7.19
N ALA A 168 -14.65 -11.91 -5.99
CA ALA A 168 -13.94 -12.46 -4.85
C ALA A 168 -14.84 -12.55 -3.62
N TYR A 169 -14.51 -13.54 -2.77
CA TYR A 169 -15.02 -13.69 -1.43
C TYR A 169 -13.84 -13.92 -0.50
N TYR A 170 -13.76 -13.12 0.53
CA TYR A 170 -12.75 -13.22 1.57
C TYR A 170 -13.40 -13.58 2.89
N PHE A 171 -12.83 -14.55 3.54
CA PHE A 171 -13.30 -15.03 4.84
C PHE A 171 -12.89 -14.08 5.95
N SER A 172 -11.69 -13.56 5.84
CA SER A 172 -11.09 -12.61 6.78
C SER A 172 -9.96 -11.84 6.07
N ASP A 173 -9.47 -10.80 6.71
CA ASP A 173 -8.21 -10.14 6.42
C ASP A 173 -7.01 -11.12 6.48
N GLU A 174 -5.77 -10.65 6.25
CA GLU A 174 -4.58 -11.50 6.33
C GLU A 174 -4.20 -11.93 7.75
N GLY A 175 -4.74 -11.29 8.76
CA GLY A 175 -4.60 -11.66 10.15
C GLY A 175 -3.21 -11.45 10.76
N THR A 176 -3.12 -11.61 12.06
CA THR A 176 -1.95 -11.34 12.90
C THR A 176 -1.20 -12.60 13.32
N HIS A 177 -1.06 -13.56 12.44
CA HIS A 177 -0.61 -14.88 12.84
C HIS A 177 0.90 -15.07 12.89
N ASN A 178 1.68 -14.09 12.40
CA ASN A 178 3.10 -14.25 12.23
C ASN A 178 3.87 -13.02 12.69
N GLY A 179 4.99 -13.29 13.35
CA GLY A 179 5.92 -12.28 13.71
C GLY A 179 5.77 -11.76 15.13
N SER A 180 6.62 -10.83 15.45
CA SER A 180 6.68 -10.12 16.70
C SER A 180 6.22 -8.68 16.41
N SER A 181 5.23 -8.22 17.14
CA SER A 181 4.60 -6.93 16.95
C SER A 181 4.60 -6.09 18.21
N PHE A 182 4.66 -4.78 18.06
CA PHE A 182 4.32 -3.84 19.11
C PHE A 182 2.80 -3.82 19.33
N SER A 183 2.08 -3.84 18.24
CA SER A 183 0.63 -3.94 18.18
C SER A 183 0.22 -5.40 18.06
N LYS A 184 -0.80 -5.80 18.81
CA LYS A 184 -1.25 -7.19 18.92
C LYS A 184 -1.83 -7.71 17.61
N ASP A 185 -2.67 -6.91 16.95
CA ASP A 185 -3.52 -7.33 15.85
C ASP A 185 -3.21 -6.63 14.50
N SER A 186 -2.13 -5.84 14.42
CA SER A 186 -1.76 -5.09 13.23
C SER A 186 -0.54 -5.61 12.47
N VAL A 187 -0.03 -6.82 12.79
CA VAL A 187 1.14 -7.42 12.10
C VAL A 187 0.74 -7.94 10.72
N ARG A 188 0.58 -7.03 9.79
CA ARG A 188 0.11 -7.28 8.43
C ARG A 188 0.64 -6.24 7.49
N TYR A 189 0.38 -6.42 6.21
CA TYR A 189 0.81 -5.47 5.18
C TYR A 189 -0.26 -4.41 4.90
N SER A 190 -1.50 -4.85 4.71
CA SER A 190 -2.63 -3.99 4.37
C SER A 190 -3.11 -3.20 5.58
N TYR A 191 -3.82 -2.11 5.31
CA TYR A 191 -4.62 -1.44 6.32
C TYR A 191 -5.98 -2.11 6.37
N ASP A 192 -6.27 -2.79 7.48
CA ASP A 192 -7.55 -3.46 7.74
C ASP A 192 -8.12 -2.99 9.06
N VAL A 193 -9.42 -3.21 9.28
CA VAL A 193 -10.04 -2.99 10.59
C VAL A 193 -9.51 -4.04 11.56
N VAL A 194 -8.93 -3.59 12.67
CA VAL A 194 -8.27 -4.44 13.66
C VAL A 194 -8.79 -4.19 15.06
N ASP A 195 -8.76 -5.22 15.89
CA ASP A 195 -9.09 -5.14 17.31
C ASP A 195 -7.85 -5.12 18.19
N GLU A 196 -7.42 -3.95 18.64
CA GLU A 196 -6.30 -3.78 19.56
C GLU A 196 -6.71 -3.81 21.03
N THR A 197 -8.01 -3.80 21.32
CA THR A 197 -8.59 -3.63 22.65
C THR A 197 -9.20 -4.90 23.24
N ASP A 198 -9.36 -5.98 22.47
CA ASP A 198 -10.08 -7.22 22.76
C ASP A 198 -11.63 -7.05 22.79
N ASP A 199 -12.17 -5.91 22.34
CA ASP A 199 -13.60 -5.60 22.28
C ASP A 199 -13.97 -4.69 21.09
N GLY A 200 -13.09 -4.57 20.07
CA GLY A 200 -13.27 -3.84 18.84
C GLY A 200 -13.90 -4.68 17.73
N TYR A 201 -13.56 -4.34 16.48
CA TYR A 201 -14.06 -5.00 15.27
C TYR A 201 -12.95 -5.71 14.50
N GLU A 202 -13.32 -6.78 13.77
CA GLU A 202 -12.50 -7.47 12.78
C GLU A 202 -13.26 -7.67 11.47
N GLU A 203 -12.56 -7.62 10.34
CA GLU A 203 -13.18 -7.83 9.03
C GLU A 203 -13.51 -9.30 8.78
N ARG A 204 -14.74 -9.54 8.27
CA ARG A 204 -15.24 -10.88 7.93
C ARG A 204 -16.11 -10.82 6.67
N ASN A 205 -16.20 -11.95 5.99
CA ASN A 205 -17.19 -12.20 4.94
C ASN A 205 -17.25 -11.09 3.87
N GLN A 206 -16.09 -10.67 3.34
CA GLN A 206 -16.01 -9.62 2.34
C GLN A 206 -16.28 -10.15 0.92
N PHE A 207 -17.08 -9.44 0.16
CA PHE A 207 -17.40 -9.70 -1.25
C PHE A 207 -16.91 -8.54 -2.12
N ASN A 208 -16.24 -8.88 -3.21
CA ASN A 208 -15.77 -7.91 -4.18
C ASN A 208 -16.21 -8.25 -5.60
N ILE A 209 -16.57 -7.23 -6.36
CA ILE A 209 -16.71 -7.30 -7.80
C ILE A 209 -15.97 -6.13 -8.44
N ARG A 210 -15.15 -6.43 -9.45
CA ARG A 210 -14.50 -5.41 -10.28
C ARG A 210 -14.74 -5.73 -11.76
N ALA A 211 -15.06 -4.71 -12.55
CA ALA A 211 -15.17 -4.82 -14.00
C ALA A 211 -14.31 -3.73 -14.66
N ILE A 212 -13.45 -4.13 -15.59
CA ILE A 212 -12.59 -3.22 -16.36
C ILE A 212 -12.81 -3.46 -17.85
N TYR A 213 -13.23 -2.41 -18.56
CA TYR A 213 -13.41 -2.41 -20.01
C TYR A 213 -12.24 -1.71 -20.69
N SER A 214 -11.53 -2.42 -21.56
CA SER A 214 -10.37 -1.94 -22.30
C SER A 214 -10.76 -1.57 -23.72
N MET A 215 -10.36 -0.39 -24.19
CA MET A 215 -10.57 0.10 -25.55
C MET A 215 -9.36 0.83 -26.10
N GLU A 216 -9.22 0.84 -27.40
CA GLU A 216 -8.19 1.66 -28.08
C GLU A 216 -8.82 2.44 -29.23
N THR A 217 -8.62 3.77 -29.26
CA THR A 217 -9.12 4.65 -30.30
C THR A 217 -8.03 5.65 -30.70
N SER A 218 -7.60 5.61 -31.96
CA SER A 218 -6.58 6.52 -32.50
C SER A 218 -5.29 6.59 -31.69
N GLY A 219 -4.86 5.44 -31.14
CA GLY A 219 -3.63 5.33 -30.34
C GLY A 219 -3.80 5.73 -28.87
N LEU A 220 -4.98 6.16 -28.44
CA LEU A 220 -5.35 6.29 -27.02
C LEU A 220 -5.88 4.95 -26.53
N LYS A 221 -5.14 4.32 -25.61
CA LYS A 221 -5.61 3.17 -24.86
C LYS A 221 -6.34 3.64 -23.61
N THR A 222 -7.48 3.06 -23.34
CA THR A 222 -8.32 3.40 -22.18
C THR A 222 -8.77 2.12 -21.50
N ASP A 223 -8.48 1.99 -20.21
CA ASP A 223 -9.07 1.01 -19.32
C ASP A 223 -10.02 1.78 -18.37
N ALA A 224 -11.33 1.56 -18.52
CA ALA A 224 -12.34 2.18 -17.66
C ALA A 224 -13.00 1.10 -16.80
N GLY A 225 -13.11 1.33 -15.50
CA GLY A 225 -13.60 0.32 -14.59
C GLY A 225 -14.40 0.84 -13.42
N VAL A 226 -15.09 -0.10 -12.78
CA VAL A 226 -15.83 0.08 -11.54
C VAL A 226 -15.50 -1.06 -10.58
N SER A 227 -15.52 -0.76 -9.29
CA SER A 227 -15.31 -1.73 -8.22
C SER A 227 -16.36 -1.53 -7.13
N LEU A 228 -16.84 -2.63 -6.57
CA LEU A 228 -17.73 -2.65 -5.42
C LEU A 228 -17.18 -3.63 -4.38
N GLN A 229 -17.27 -3.26 -3.14
CA GLN A 229 -16.87 -4.03 -1.95
C GLN A 229 -17.99 -3.96 -0.92
N TYR A 230 -18.24 -5.08 -0.25
CA TYR A 230 -19.11 -5.19 0.91
C TYR A 230 -18.56 -6.28 1.83
N GLY A 231 -18.50 -6.04 3.12
CA GLY A 231 -18.08 -6.99 4.13
C GLY A 231 -18.75 -6.74 5.48
N GLU A 232 -18.61 -7.70 6.37
CA GLU A 232 -19.07 -7.64 7.74
C GLU A 232 -17.91 -7.21 8.65
N LEU A 233 -18.24 -6.49 9.72
CA LEU A 233 -17.34 -6.16 10.83
C LEU A 233 -17.82 -6.93 12.05
N GLU A 234 -17.16 -8.07 12.36
CA GLU A 234 -17.49 -8.89 13.52
C GLU A 234 -17.05 -8.17 14.80
N SER A 235 -17.98 -7.97 15.71
CA SER A 235 -17.70 -7.39 17.02
C SER A 235 -17.13 -8.42 17.98
N ASN A 236 -16.02 -8.10 18.63
CA ASN A 236 -15.47 -8.87 19.74
C ASN A 236 -15.98 -8.39 21.12
N GLY A 237 -16.71 -7.25 21.14
CA GLY A 237 -17.22 -6.58 22.32
C GLY A 237 -18.73 -6.74 22.53
N PRO A 238 -19.32 -5.88 23.38
CA PRO A 238 -20.76 -5.88 23.65
C PRO A 238 -21.60 -5.16 22.58
N GLN A 239 -20.98 -4.37 21.68
CA GLN A 239 -21.62 -3.64 20.60
C GLN A 239 -22.14 -4.61 19.52
N ASP A 240 -23.11 -4.17 18.72
CA ASP A 240 -23.61 -4.97 17.59
C ASP A 240 -22.55 -5.10 16.48
N ASP A 241 -22.62 -6.15 15.65
CA ASP A 241 -21.79 -6.30 14.46
C ASP A 241 -22.03 -5.15 13.49
N GLY A 242 -20.98 -4.70 12.82
CA GLY A 242 -21.01 -3.66 11.81
C GLY A 242 -20.89 -4.19 10.39
N GLU A 243 -20.85 -3.27 9.44
CA GLU A 243 -20.67 -3.57 8.00
C GLU A 243 -19.68 -2.57 7.39
N HIS A 244 -19.01 -2.96 6.31
CA HIS A 244 -18.26 -2.01 5.50
C HIS A 244 -18.60 -2.15 4.03
N TYR A 245 -18.57 -1.04 3.30
CA TYR A 245 -18.77 -1.03 1.86
C TYR A 245 -18.02 0.09 1.18
N ALA A 246 -17.60 -0.19 -0.05
CA ALA A 246 -16.95 0.80 -0.88
C ALA A 246 -17.37 0.66 -2.35
N GLY A 247 -17.40 1.79 -3.05
CA GLY A 247 -17.67 1.85 -4.47
C GLY A 247 -16.68 2.78 -5.18
N SER A 248 -16.07 2.32 -6.28
CA SER A 248 -15.07 3.09 -7.02
C SER A 248 -15.37 3.13 -8.50
N ALA A 249 -15.11 4.28 -9.13
CA ALA A 249 -15.02 4.44 -10.57
C ALA A 249 -13.63 4.97 -10.94
N HIS A 250 -13.00 4.38 -11.95
CA HIS A 250 -11.65 4.73 -12.37
C HIS A 250 -11.46 4.64 -13.88
N ALA A 251 -10.43 5.33 -14.38
CA ALA A 251 -9.96 5.15 -15.74
C ALA A 251 -8.43 5.24 -15.80
N VAL A 252 -7.83 4.53 -16.75
CA VAL A 252 -6.41 4.67 -17.10
C VAL A 252 -6.32 5.00 -18.58
N PHE A 253 -5.83 6.20 -18.88
CA PHE A 253 -5.61 6.69 -20.24
C PHE A 253 -4.12 6.60 -20.56
N ALA A 254 -3.76 5.91 -21.65
CA ALA A 254 -2.38 5.86 -22.12
C ALA A 254 -2.29 6.28 -23.59
N ILE A 255 -1.48 7.31 -23.85
CA ILE A 255 -1.20 7.79 -25.19
C ILE A 255 0.27 8.11 -25.37
N ALA A 256 0.90 7.52 -26.38
CA ALA A 256 2.34 7.52 -26.53
C ALA A 256 3.00 7.01 -25.23
N ASN A 257 3.79 7.85 -24.57
CA ASN A 257 4.46 7.51 -23.30
C ASN A 257 3.78 8.12 -22.07
N PHE A 258 2.68 8.86 -22.23
CA PHE A 258 1.92 9.44 -21.12
C PHE A 258 0.89 8.44 -20.59
N LYS A 259 0.71 8.43 -19.28
CA LYS A 259 -0.36 7.70 -18.58
C LYS A 259 -1.01 8.65 -17.59
N LEU A 260 -2.35 8.79 -17.69
CA LEU A 260 -3.19 9.51 -16.74
C LEU A 260 -4.17 8.54 -16.12
N ALA A 261 -4.25 8.49 -14.80
CA ALA A 261 -5.10 7.57 -14.05
C ALA A 261 -5.91 8.32 -12.98
N PRO A 262 -7.14 8.78 -13.27
CA PRO A 262 -8.08 9.28 -12.26
C PRO A 262 -8.88 8.14 -11.63
N GLN A 263 -9.21 8.29 -10.33
CA GLN A 263 -10.12 7.45 -9.57
C GLN A 263 -10.93 8.30 -8.59
N ILE A 264 -12.17 7.89 -8.35
CA ILE A 264 -13.01 8.39 -7.27
C ILE A 264 -13.62 7.21 -6.54
N THR A 265 -13.55 7.22 -5.23
CA THR A 265 -14.09 6.18 -4.36
C THR A 265 -14.94 6.82 -3.28
N TYR A 266 -16.00 6.14 -2.88
CA TYR A 266 -16.73 6.34 -1.64
C TYR A 266 -16.60 5.09 -0.79
N TYR A 267 -16.41 5.26 0.52
CA TYR A 267 -16.41 4.15 1.46
C TYR A 267 -17.13 4.53 2.76
N LYS A 268 -17.64 3.51 3.44
CA LYS A 268 -18.17 3.59 4.78
C LYS A 268 -17.89 2.31 5.57
N TYR A 269 -17.42 2.49 6.79
CA TYR A 269 -17.38 1.50 7.87
C TYR A 269 -18.50 1.85 8.84
N ASP A 270 -19.60 1.09 8.82
CA ASP A 270 -20.78 1.31 9.64
C ASP A 270 -20.61 0.57 10.96
N VAL A 271 -20.10 1.27 11.95
CA VAL A 271 -19.77 0.79 13.29
C VAL A 271 -20.69 1.40 14.32
N ASP A 272 -20.85 0.77 15.50
CA ASP A 272 -21.70 1.22 16.58
C ASP A 272 -20.99 2.31 17.41
N ASP A 273 -21.72 3.30 17.93
CA ASP A 273 -21.22 4.34 18.85
C ASP A 273 -20.86 3.81 20.25
N ASP A 274 -21.36 2.61 20.62
CA ASP A 274 -21.00 1.89 21.85
C ASP A 274 -19.65 1.13 21.74
N GLN A 275 -18.96 1.19 20.57
CA GLN A 275 -17.64 0.63 20.39
C GLN A 275 -16.59 1.26 21.34
N PRO A 276 -15.39 0.65 21.54
CA PRO A 276 -14.35 1.17 22.45
C PRO A 276 -13.90 2.61 22.18
N LEU A 277 -14.06 3.11 20.95
CA LEU A 277 -13.76 4.51 20.61
C LEU A 277 -14.83 5.49 21.11
N GLY A 278 -16.05 5.02 21.43
CA GLY A 278 -17.16 5.84 21.90
C GLY A 278 -17.74 6.78 20.82
N THR A 279 -17.60 6.43 19.56
CA THR A 279 -18.12 7.15 18.39
C THR A 279 -18.26 6.21 17.21
N ASP A 280 -19.23 6.45 16.33
CA ASP A 280 -19.41 5.79 15.04
C ASP A 280 -18.70 6.51 13.87
N GLU A 281 -18.04 7.64 14.16
CA GLU A 281 -17.35 8.49 13.17
C GLU A 281 -15.93 8.01 12.85
N LEU A 282 -15.35 7.16 13.71
CA LEU A 282 -13.98 6.65 13.59
C LEU A 282 -13.97 5.12 13.59
N VAL A 283 -13.02 4.55 12.85
CA VAL A 283 -12.72 3.12 12.87
C VAL A 283 -11.25 2.89 13.17
N GLN A 284 -10.97 1.85 13.94
CA GLN A 284 -9.61 1.42 14.23
C GLN A 284 -9.08 0.58 13.08
N MET A 285 -7.94 1.00 12.52
CA MET A 285 -7.23 0.26 11.47
C MET A 285 -5.80 -0.05 11.92
N GLY A 286 -5.23 -1.09 11.36
CA GLY A 286 -3.83 -1.45 11.61
C GLY A 286 -3.12 -1.90 10.35
N ALA A 287 -1.83 -1.59 10.29
CA ALA A 287 -0.93 -2.07 9.26
C ALA A 287 0.49 -2.20 9.82
N TYR A 288 1.31 -3.07 9.24
CA TYR A 288 2.67 -3.36 9.70
C TYR A 288 2.70 -3.82 11.16
N ASP A 289 3.02 -2.95 12.10
CA ASP A 289 3.10 -3.20 13.54
C ASP A 289 2.51 -2.04 14.37
N PHE A 290 1.60 -1.26 13.80
CA PHE A 290 0.97 -0.15 14.51
C PHE A 290 -0.52 0.02 14.14
N PRO A 291 -1.37 0.36 15.11
CA PRO A 291 -2.75 0.76 14.89
C PRO A 291 -2.84 2.26 14.58
N THR A 292 -3.85 2.64 13.82
CA THR A 292 -4.22 4.03 13.52
C THR A 292 -5.73 4.19 13.55
N LEU A 293 -6.21 5.42 13.51
CA LEU A 293 -7.62 5.73 13.33
C LEU A 293 -7.87 6.27 11.93
N ALA A 294 -8.97 5.85 11.32
CA ALA A 294 -9.47 6.39 10.06
C ALA A 294 -10.90 6.90 10.24
N ALA A 295 -11.30 7.89 9.42
CA ALA A 295 -12.70 8.32 9.36
C ALA A 295 -13.57 7.17 8.87
N ALA A 296 -14.70 6.94 9.52
CA ALA A 296 -15.60 5.85 9.17
C ALA A 296 -16.28 6.05 7.81
N GLU A 297 -16.42 7.30 7.35
CA GLU A 297 -17.05 7.61 6.07
C GLU A 297 -16.33 8.73 5.32
N ALA A 298 -15.98 8.50 4.03
CA ALA A 298 -15.31 9.51 3.21
C ALA A 298 -15.41 9.23 1.70
N TYR A 299 -15.05 10.28 0.92
CA TYR A 299 -14.71 10.16 -0.50
C TYR A 299 -13.21 10.24 -0.71
N ILE A 300 -12.69 9.49 -1.70
CA ILE A 300 -11.27 9.54 -2.08
C ILE A 300 -11.14 9.88 -3.55
N PRO A 301 -11.03 11.16 -3.93
CA PRO A 301 -10.52 11.54 -5.24
C PRO A 301 -9.02 11.28 -5.32
N ALA A 302 -8.56 10.64 -6.41
CA ALA A 302 -7.14 10.40 -6.67
C ALA A 302 -6.83 10.55 -8.16
N VAL A 303 -5.63 11.04 -8.47
CA VAL A 303 -5.15 11.17 -9.85
C VAL A 303 -3.62 11.02 -9.91
N SER A 304 -3.14 10.28 -10.92
CA SER A 304 -1.71 10.16 -11.23
C SER A 304 -1.47 10.49 -12.70
N LEU A 305 -0.45 11.30 -12.98
CA LEU A 305 0.07 11.56 -14.32
C LEU A 305 1.53 11.11 -14.36
N SER A 306 1.87 10.22 -15.27
CA SER A 306 3.22 9.73 -15.45
C SER A 306 3.67 9.71 -16.92
N TYR A 307 4.99 9.67 -17.12
CA TYR A 307 5.61 9.62 -18.44
C TYR A 307 6.71 8.56 -18.48
N TYR A 308 6.63 7.60 -19.39
CA TYR A 308 7.67 6.58 -19.58
C TYR A 308 8.76 7.10 -20.49
N LEU A 309 10.00 7.18 -20.01
CA LEU A 309 11.18 7.66 -20.74
C LEU A 309 12.24 6.56 -20.81
N GLU A 310 12.49 6.04 -22.01
CA GLU A 310 13.66 5.21 -22.27
C GLU A 310 14.95 6.05 -22.26
N THR A 311 16.02 5.48 -21.71
CA THR A 311 17.31 6.17 -21.54
C THR A 311 18.47 5.42 -22.21
N PRO A 312 18.40 5.15 -23.52
CA PRO A 312 19.40 4.32 -24.21
C PRO A 312 20.81 4.94 -24.24
N GLN A 313 20.95 6.23 -23.91
CA GLN A 313 22.24 6.93 -23.83
C GLN A 313 22.94 6.76 -22.48
N VAL A 314 22.27 6.12 -21.50
CA VAL A 314 22.75 5.95 -20.14
C VAL A 314 22.91 4.47 -19.82
N ASP A 315 24.12 3.94 -19.86
CA ASP A 315 24.38 2.50 -19.75
C ASP A 315 23.85 1.86 -18.44
N TRP A 316 23.84 2.63 -17.34
CA TRP A 316 23.39 2.15 -16.04
C TRP A 316 21.88 2.32 -15.82
N LEU A 317 21.14 3.00 -16.71
CA LEU A 317 19.71 3.27 -16.59
C LEU A 317 19.00 2.80 -17.85
N LYS A 318 17.99 1.93 -17.73
CA LYS A 318 17.19 1.47 -18.86
C LYS A 318 16.04 2.39 -19.18
N TYR A 319 15.30 2.82 -18.12
CA TYR A 319 14.21 3.76 -18.23
C TYR A 319 13.97 4.50 -16.91
N MET A 320 13.25 5.60 -17.02
CA MET A 320 12.70 6.32 -15.87
C MET A 320 11.23 6.67 -16.11
N ILE A 321 10.49 6.84 -15.01
CA ILE A 321 9.07 7.21 -15.04
C ILE A 321 8.88 8.38 -14.08
N PRO A 322 9.02 9.65 -14.52
CA PRO A 322 8.59 10.79 -13.73
C PRO A 322 7.06 10.81 -13.59
N TYR A 323 6.58 11.24 -12.43
CA TYR A 323 5.16 11.32 -12.11
C TYR A 323 4.85 12.48 -11.17
N ILE A 324 3.57 12.87 -11.20
CA ILE A 324 2.92 13.73 -10.21
C ILE A 324 1.58 13.11 -9.86
N GLU A 325 1.27 13.04 -8.56
CA GLU A 325 0.12 12.35 -8.02
C GLU A 325 -0.52 13.18 -6.92
N TYR A 326 -1.85 13.17 -6.87
CA TYR A 326 -2.62 13.78 -5.80
C TYR A 326 -3.75 12.85 -5.39
N SER A 327 -3.99 12.77 -4.08
CA SER A 327 -5.13 12.07 -3.51
C SER A 327 -5.55 12.71 -2.19
N SER A 328 -6.82 12.56 -1.83
CA SER A 328 -7.36 13.09 -0.57
C SER A 328 -8.38 12.12 0.01
N ILE A 329 -8.44 12.02 1.36
CA ILE A 329 -9.58 11.47 2.10
C ILE A 329 -10.44 12.66 2.50
N VAL A 330 -11.54 12.88 1.76
CA VAL A 330 -12.52 13.94 2.00
C VAL A 330 -13.58 13.38 2.92
N LYS A 331 -13.53 13.73 4.17
CA LYS A 331 -14.32 13.12 5.24
C LYS A 331 -15.73 13.70 5.28
N GLU A 332 -16.71 12.85 5.58
CA GLU A 332 -18.11 13.29 5.69
C GLU A 332 -18.38 14.09 6.98
N GLU A 333 -17.60 13.83 8.04
CA GLU A 333 -17.74 14.58 9.30
C GLU A 333 -17.16 15.98 9.17
N SER A 334 -18.01 16.98 9.43
CA SER A 334 -17.69 18.40 9.22
C SER A 334 -16.64 18.97 10.17
N ASP A 335 -16.45 18.32 11.32
CA ASP A 335 -15.49 18.71 12.35
C ASP A 335 -14.11 18.06 12.14
N PHE A 336 -14.00 17.14 11.18
CA PHE A 336 -12.74 16.51 10.78
C PHE A 336 -12.06 17.31 9.66
N ASN A 337 -10.74 17.41 9.72
CA ASN A 337 -9.96 17.96 8.62
C ASN A 337 -9.63 16.86 7.60
N ASP A 338 -9.71 17.18 6.32
CA ASP A 338 -9.37 16.26 5.24
C ASP A 338 -7.90 15.79 5.33
N SER A 339 -7.63 14.60 4.78
CA SER A 339 -6.25 14.13 4.66
C SER A 339 -5.82 14.17 3.21
N GLU A 340 -4.79 14.96 2.90
CA GLU A 340 -4.36 15.23 1.53
C GLU A 340 -2.92 14.78 1.30
N MET A 341 -2.60 14.33 0.09
CA MET A 341 -1.25 13.96 -0.30
C MET A 341 -0.94 14.35 -1.75
N LEU A 342 0.19 15.03 -1.95
CA LEU A 342 0.77 15.36 -3.25
C LEU A 342 2.16 14.74 -3.34
N VAL A 343 2.41 13.90 -4.34
CA VAL A 343 3.74 13.31 -4.60
C VAL A 343 4.26 13.76 -5.96
N ILE A 344 5.48 14.25 -5.97
CA ILE A 344 6.25 14.55 -7.19
C ILE A 344 7.48 13.64 -7.16
N GLY A 345 7.59 12.74 -8.13
CA GLY A 345 8.64 11.74 -8.07
C GLY A 345 9.08 11.17 -9.42
N SER A 346 9.96 10.20 -9.33
CA SER A 346 10.40 9.42 -10.48
C SER A 346 10.85 8.04 -10.06
N ALA A 347 10.44 7.02 -10.80
CA ALA A 347 11.00 5.68 -10.74
C ALA A 347 12.16 5.54 -11.74
N TRP A 348 13.21 4.79 -11.37
CA TRP A 348 14.43 4.57 -12.16
C TRP A 348 14.74 3.07 -12.15
N ALA A 349 14.91 2.47 -13.30
CA ALA A 349 15.07 1.02 -13.38
C ALA A 349 16.15 0.56 -14.36
N ASN A 350 16.84 -0.51 -13.99
CA ASN A 350 17.70 -1.29 -14.88
C ASN A 350 17.94 -2.70 -14.32
N LYS A 351 17.65 -3.72 -15.13
CA LYS A 351 17.80 -5.14 -14.71
C LYS A 351 17.08 -5.42 -13.40
N GLY A 352 17.81 -5.86 -12.37
CA GLY A 352 17.25 -6.24 -11.07
C GLY A 352 17.06 -5.07 -10.08
N TRP A 353 17.49 -3.85 -10.37
CA TRP A 353 17.29 -2.75 -9.46
C TRP A 353 16.20 -1.78 -9.91
N TYR A 354 15.51 -1.21 -8.93
CA TYR A 354 14.45 -0.24 -9.08
C TYR A 354 14.57 0.80 -7.96
N ILE A 355 14.61 2.08 -8.32
CA ILE A 355 14.78 3.18 -7.38
C ILE A 355 13.60 4.12 -7.50
N TYR A 356 12.98 4.47 -6.37
CA TYR A 356 12.03 5.58 -6.28
C TYR A 356 12.74 6.81 -5.72
N THR A 357 12.39 7.99 -6.24
CA THR A 357 12.80 9.27 -5.71
C THR A 357 11.55 10.14 -5.59
N ASP A 358 11.04 10.30 -4.38
CA ASP A 358 9.78 10.97 -4.11
C ASP A 358 9.96 12.17 -3.21
N LEU A 359 9.33 13.27 -3.59
CA LEU A 359 9.06 14.41 -2.73
C LEU A 359 7.56 14.42 -2.49
N ALA A 360 7.16 14.01 -1.31
CA ALA A 360 5.79 13.98 -0.86
C ALA A 360 5.50 15.19 0.03
N PHE A 361 4.34 15.77 -0.15
CA PHE A 361 3.72 16.75 0.75
C PHE A 361 2.41 16.16 1.21
N SER A 362 2.11 16.26 2.49
CA SER A 362 0.84 15.79 3.01
C SER A 362 0.35 16.66 4.15
N ASN A 363 -0.96 16.74 4.22
CA ASN A 363 -1.71 17.14 5.38
C ASN A 363 -2.46 15.89 5.85
N GLY A 364 -2.04 15.29 6.97
CA GLY A 364 -2.70 14.12 7.53
C GLY A 364 -2.27 12.75 6.97
N ASN A 365 -0.97 12.50 6.78
CA ASN A 365 -0.45 11.17 6.46
C ASN A 365 0.73 10.80 7.37
N ASP A 366 0.63 9.64 8.03
CA ASP A 366 1.60 9.16 9.02
C ASP A 366 3.01 8.90 8.48
N PHE A 367 3.15 8.66 7.18
CA PHE A 367 4.45 8.38 6.56
C PHE A 367 5.10 9.60 5.93
N VAL A 368 4.39 10.72 5.80
CA VAL A 368 4.93 11.94 5.21
C VAL A 368 5.40 12.90 6.28
N GLY A 369 4.63 13.07 7.33
CA GLY A 369 4.99 13.88 8.47
C GLY A 369 4.11 13.49 9.66
N ASN A 370 4.52 13.82 10.88
CA ASN A 370 3.77 13.41 12.06
C ASN A 370 3.98 14.34 13.26
N GLU A 371 4.18 15.62 13.02
CA GLU A 371 4.51 16.56 14.09
C GLU A 371 3.44 16.58 15.20
N ALA A 372 2.21 16.20 14.92
CA ALA A 372 1.16 16.24 15.89
C ALA A 372 0.21 15.02 15.92
N GLY A 373 0.46 13.98 15.16
CA GLY A 373 -0.43 12.80 15.11
C GLY A 373 -0.21 11.81 16.26
N TRP A 374 1.00 11.81 16.83
CA TRP A 374 1.38 10.87 17.88
C TRP A 374 1.14 11.48 19.26
N GLY A 375 0.09 11.07 19.93
CA GLY A 375 -0.23 11.50 21.28
C GLY A 375 -1.51 12.31 21.41
N ASP A 376 -2.05 12.91 20.37
CA ASP A 376 -3.36 13.55 20.35
C ASP A 376 -4.48 12.55 20.01
N ASN A 377 -4.36 11.36 20.55
CA ASN A 377 -5.32 10.29 20.33
C ASN A 377 -6.55 10.44 21.20
N PRO A 378 -7.77 10.26 20.63
CA PRO A 378 -9.00 10.23 21.41
C PRO A 378 -9.05 9.03 22.35
N ALA A 379 -8.31 7.94 22.06
CA ALA A 379 -8.25 6.73 22.87
C ALA A 379 -6.82 6.32 23.23
N PRO A 380 -6.56 5.89 24.48
CA PRO A 380 -5.26 5.35 24.88
C PRO A 380 -4.91 4.10 24.05
N GLY A 381 -3.69 4.04 23.52
CA GLY A 381 -3.18 2.87 22.81
C GLY A 381 -3.04 3.06 21.30
N PHE A 382 -3.69 4.07 20.70
CA PHE A 382 -3.56 4.34 19.27
C PHE A 382 -2.32 5.20 18.99
N SER A 383 -1.69 4.93 17.86
CA SER A 383 -0.47 5.63 17.48
C SER A 383 -0.72 6.87 16.64
N SER A 384 -1.86 6.98 15.96
CA SER A 384 -2.20 8.10 15.08
C SER A 384 -3.70 8.29 14.89
N ASN A 385 -4.09 9.52 14.51
CA ASN A 385 -5.46 9.91 14.15
C ASN A 385 -5.48 10.77 12.87
N ARG A 386 -4.48 10.63 12.02
CA ARG A 386 -4.33 11.48 10.83
C ARG A 386 -5.28 11.13 9.70
N TYR A 387 -5.64 9.85 9.56
CA TYR A 387 -6.66 9.41 8.61
C TYR A 387 -8.09 9.54 9.19
N GLY A 388 -8.21 9.74 10.53
CA GLY A 388 -9.43 10.08 11.25
C GLY A 388 -9.64 11.60 11.32
N GLU A 389 -9.62 12.19 12.49
CA GLU A 389 -9.92 13.63 12.72
C GLU A 389 -8.91 14.59 12.06
N ASN A 390 -7.64 14.17 11.89
CA ASN A 390 -6.52 15.01 11.42
C ASN A 390 -6.45 16.35 12.18
N PRO A 391 -6.22 16.34 13.51
CA PRO A 391 -6.47 17.48 14.36
C PRO A 391 -5.55 18.68 14.14
N THR A 392 -4.41 18.51 13.47
CA THR A 392 -3.45 19.59 13.25
C THR A 392 -3.66 20.39 11.99
N ASP A 393 -4.22 19.78 10.93
CA ASP A 393 -4.47 20.43 9.63
C ASP A 393 -3.21 21.16 9.09
N GLU A 394 -2.03 20.56 9.22
CA GLU A 394 -0.76 21.14 8.79
C GLU A 394 -0.14 20.37 7.65
N TRP A 395 0.49 21.10 6.70
CA TRP A 395 1.24 20.51 5.60
C TRP A 395 2.67 20.22 6.01
N GLU A 396 3.08 18.98 5.82
CA GLU A 396 4.41 18.48 6.08
C GLU A 396 5.02 17.90 4.81
N TYR A 397 6.34 17.66 4.80
CA TYR A 397 6.97 17.05 3.64
C TYR A 397 7.89 15.88 4.02
N ARG A 398 8.07 15.00 3.05
CA ARG A 398 9.08 13.94 3.09
C ARG A 398 9.75 13.80 1.74
N PHE A 399 11.08 13.85 1.72
CA PHE A 399 11.88 13.40 0.59
C PHE A 399 12.36 11.98 0.86
N ASN A 400 12.11 11.05 -0.04
CA ASN A 400 12.43 9.64 0.09
C ASN A 400 13.16 9.12 -1.13
N ILE A 401 14.26 8.38 -0.92
CA ILE A 401 14.90 7.58 -1.95
C ILE A 401 14.82 6.12 -1.51
N ASN A 402 14.05 5.31 -2.22
CA ASN A 402 13.96 3.88 -1.98
C ASN A 402 14.78 3.12 -3.03
N PHE A 403 15.81 2.41 -2.59
CA PHE A 403 16.65 1.55 -3.41
C PHE A 403 16.17 0.11 -3.27
N GLY A 404 15.64 -0.47 -4.34
CA GLY A 404 15.27 -1.88 -4.39
C GLY A 404 16.17 -2.67 -5.33
N TYR A 405 16.63 -3.84 -4.87
CA TYR A 405 17.24 -4.85 -5.70
C TYR A 405 16.38 -6.12 -5.66
N TYR A 406 15.98 -6.59 -6.84
CA TYR A 406 15.06 -7.71 -7.03
C TYR A 406 15.78 -8.81 -7.83
N PHE A 407 15.69 -10.03 -7.40
CA PHE A 407 16.35 -11.19 -7.99
C PHE A 407 15.48 -12.43 -8.06
#